data_ac7d14ce1470dd9586f3fa6b9af31821
#
_entry.id   ac7d14ce1470dd9586f3fa6b9af31821
#
_cell.length_a   1.000
_cell.length_b   1.000
_cell.length_c   1.000
_cell.angle_alpha   90.00
_cell.angle_beta   90.00
_cell.angle_gamma   90.00
#
_symmetry.space_group_name_H-M   'P 1'
#
loop_
_entity.id
_entity.type
_entity.pdbx_description
1 polymer ?
#
loop_
_entity_poly.entity_id
_entity_poly.type
_entity_poly.pdbx_seq_one_letter_code
_entity_poly.pdbx_strand_id
1 'polypeptide(L)'
;MKEEITVAKIVELKDVTKVYKTGEREFRALDGVDLSIEKGKFVVILGPSGAGKSTLLNLIGGMDIPTTGQVIVDGEDISKYNEDKLSRYRAATVGFIFQFYNILPTLTVLENVELVKDIVKNPLDAHEALAKVGLTEHENKFPNQLSGGEQQRISIARAVAKNPKVLLCDEPTGALDSATGDICSK
;
A
#
# COMPACT_ATOMS: atom_id res chain seq x y z
N MET A 1 23.98 24.97 21.42
CA MET A 1 23.36 24.57 20.15
C MET A 1 22.58 23.30 20.42
N LYS A 2 21.25 23.33 20.33
CA LYS A 2 20.43 22.10 20.38
C LYS A 2 20.57 21.50 18.99
N GLU A 3 21.14 20.30 18.88
CA GLU A 3 21.04 19.49 17.66
C GLU A 3 19.55 19.21 17.46
N GLU A 4 18.95 19.78 16.43
CA GLU A 4 17.64 19.35 15.95
C GLU A 4 17.80 17.92 15.45
N ILE A 5 17.22 16.97 16.16
CA ILE A 5 17.11 15.59 15.70
C ILE A 5 16.17 15.63 14.48
N THR A 6 16.74 15.69 13.29
CA THR A 6 15.98 15.65 12.04
C THR A 6 15.44 14.22 11.89
N VAL A 7 14.18 14.01 12.22
CA VAL A 7 13.52 12.71 12.02
C VAL A 7 13.39 12.47 10.52
N ALA A 8 13.88 11.31 10.07
CA ALA A 8 13.84 10.96 8.65
C ALA A 8 12.38 10.80 8.16
N LYS A 9 12.03 11.54 7.14
CA LYS A 9 10.72 11.49 6.49
C LYS A 9 10.69 10.31 5.52
N ILE A 10 9.58 9.58 5.53
CA ILE A 10 9.34 8.48 4.58
C ILE A 10 8.50 8.92 3.39
N VAL A 11 7.56 9.86 3.59
CA VAL A 11 6.72 10.43 2.54
C VAL A 11 6.71 11.94 2.68
N GLU A 12 6.90 12.66 1.57
CA GLU A 12 6.67 14.11 1.46
C GLU A 12 5.90 14.41 0.17
N LEU A 13 4.82 15.17 0.31
CA LEU A 13 4.12 15.79 -0.81
C LEU A 13 4.35 17.30 -0.73
N LYS A 14 4.64 17.92 -1.87
CA LYS A 14 4.87 19.36 -1.98
C LYS A 14 4.02 19.93 -3.09
N ASP A 15 3.02 20.72 -2.70
CA ASP A 15 2.07 21.41 -3.60
C ASP A 15 1.46 20.44 -4.64
N VAL A 16 1.04 19.26 -4.18
CA VAL A 16 0.55 18.17 -5.05
C VAL A 16 -0.86 18.45 -5.51
N THR A 17 -1.04 18.56 -6.82
CA THR A 17 -2.35 18.65 -7.47
C THR A 17 -2.55 17.47 -8.40
N LYS A 18 -3.74 16.88 -8.39
CA LYS A 18 -4.17 15.84 -9.32
C LYS A 18 -5.49 16.19 -9.96
N VAL A 19 -5.48 16.31 -11.29
CA VAL A 19 -6.67 16.59 -12.11
C VAL A 19 -6.89 15.42 -13.05
N TYR A 20 -8.10 14.87 -13.02
CA TYR A 20 -8.57 13.89 -14.00
C TYR A 20 -9.44 14.58 -15.06
N LYS A 21 -9.23 14.21 -16.33
CA LYS A 21 -10.01 14.72 -17.45
C LYS A 21 -10.87 13.60 -18.04
N THR A 22 -12.17 13.86 -18.15
CA THR A 22 -13.12 12.95 -18.79
C THR A 22 -13.91 13.73 -19.82
N GLY A 23 -13.47 13.67 -21.09
CA GLY A 23 -13.97 14.53 -22.16
C GLY A 23 -13.68 16.01 -21.85
N GLU A 24 -14.72 16.85 -21.87
CA GLU A 24 -14.61 18.29 -21.56
C GLU A 24 -14.66 18.59 -20.04
N ARG A 25 -14.89 17.60 -19.19
CA ARG A 25 -14.99 17.80 -17.74
C ARG A 25 -13.66 17.54 -17.08
N GLU A 26 -13.27 18.46 -16.19
CA GLU A 26 -12.11 18.30 -15.31
C GLU A 26 -12.60 18.06 -13.89
N PHE A 27 -12.01 17.07 -13.22
CA PHE A 27 -12.22 16.79 -11.80
C PHE A 27 -10.89 16.90 -11.05
N ARG A 28 -10.81 17.86 -10.16
CA ARG A 28 -9.64 18.07 -9.31
C ARG A 28 -9.78 17.22 -8.06
N ALA A 29 -9.06 16.10 -8.02
CA ALA A 29 -9.10 15.15 -6.91
C ALA A 29 -8.20 15.58 -5.75
N LEU A 30 -7.08 16.25 -6.03
CA LEU A 30 -6.18 16.88 -5.05
C LEU A 30 -5.85 18.29 -5.54
N ASP A 31 -5.74 19.24 -4.61
CA ASP A 31 -5.50 20.66 -4.92
C ASP A 31 -4.47 21.26 -3.95
N GLY A 32 -3.20 21.35 -4.39
CA GLY A 32 -2.12 21.94 -3.64
C GLY A 32 -1.85 21.27 -2.28
N VAL A 33 -1.81 19.93 -2.25
CA VAL A 33 -1.67 19.18 -1.00
C VAL A 33 -0.22 19.11 -0.55
N ASP A 34 0.05 19.59 0.67
CA ASP A 34 1.29 19.38 1.40
C ASP A 34 1.10 18.33 2.50
N LEU A 35 2.00 17.33 2.55
CA LEU A 35 1.96 16.27 3.56
C LEU A 35 3.39 15.83 3.88
N SER A 36 3.66 15.55 5.14
CA SER A 36 4.92 14.97 5.58
C SER A 36 4.67 13.86 6.60
N ILE A 37 5.18 12.67 6.33
CA ILE A 37 5.08 11.50 7.20
C ILE A 37 6.48 11.05 7.58
N GLU A 38 6.75 10.92 8.87
CA GLU A 38 8.00 10.42 9.40
C GLU A 38 8.09 8.89 9.27
N LYS A 39 9.29 8.36 9.16
CA LYS A 39 9.54 6.92 9.12
C LYS A 39 9.06 6.24 10.39
N GLY A 40 8.40 5.08 10.23
CA GLY A 40 7.89 4.26 11.34
C GLY A 40 6.59 4.78 11.96
N LYS A 41 5.95 5.78 11.37
CA LYS A 41 4.64 6.26 11.85
C LYS A 41 3.49 5.48 11.22
N PHE A 42 2.47 5.24 12.04
CA PHE A 42 1.14 4.83 11.60
C PHE A 42 0.28 6.08 11.39
N VAL A 43 -0.30 6.24 10.20
CA VAL A 43 -1.08 7.41 9.82
C VAL A 43 -2.44 6.99 9.28
N VAL A 44 -3.50 7.62 9.78
CA VAL A 44 -4.87 7.41 9.29
C VAL A 44 -5.34 8.66 8.56
N ILE A 45 -5.79 8.48 7.31
CA ILE A 45 -6.34 9.56 6.48
C ILE A 45 -7.86 9.46 6.52
N LEU A 46 -8.49 10.44 7.14
CA LEU A 46 -9.94 10.51 7.30
C LEU A 46 -10.56 11.54 6.34
N GLY A 47 -11.78 11.27 5.90
CA GLY A 47 -12.53 12.18 5.03
C GLY A 47 -13.73 11.49 4.40
N PRO A 48 -14.71 12.26 3.88
CA PRO A 48 -15.87 11.71 3.20
C PRO A 48 -15.49 10.95 1.93
N SER A 49 -16.45 10.18 1.36
CA SER A 49 -16.26 9.57 0.05
C SER A 49 -16.02 10.68 -1.00
N GLY A 50 -15.08 10.44 -1.92
CA GLY A 50 -14.69 11.43 -2.93
C GLY A 50 -13.69 12.50 -2.46
N ALA A 51 -13.24 12.48 -1.20
CA ALA A 51 -12.26 13.45 -0.68
C ALA A 51 -10.82 13.27 -1.20
N GLY A 52 -10.59 12.40 -2.19
CA GLY A 52 -9.26 12.20 -2.77
C GLY A 52 -8.35 11.22 -2.01
N LYS A 53 -8.85 10.50 -0.99
CA LYS A 53 -8.04 9.56 -0.18
C LYS A 53 -7.34 8.50 -1.03
N SER A 54 -8.09 7.76 -1.85
CA SER A 54 -7.54 6.72 -2.75
C SER A 54 -6.61 7.33 -3.80
N THR A 55 -6.91 8.55 -4.29
CA THR A 55 -6.02 9.27 -5.19
C THR A 55 -4.67 9.55 -4.54
N LEU A 56 -4.70 10.03 -3.28
CA LEU A 56 -3.48 10.28 -2.50
C LEU A 56 -2.66 9.00 -2.32
N LEU A 57 -3.30 7.90 -1.92
CA LEU A 57 -2.64 6.60 -1.78
C LEU A 57 -2.05 6.11 -3.11
N ASN A 58 -2.77 6.29 -4.23
CA ASN A 58 -2.30 5.92 -5.55
C ASN A 58 -1.06 6.73 -5.98
N LEU A 59 -1.00 8.03 -5.67
CA LEU A 59 0.18 8.84 -5.95
C LEU A 59 1.38 8.41 -5.11
N ILE A 60 1.20 8.20 -3.80
CA ILE A 60 2.26 7.71 -2.91
C ILE A 60 2.69 6.29 -3.35
N GLY A 61 1.75 5.46 -3.75
CA GLY A 61 2.00 4.09 -4.21
C GLY A 61 2.62 3.98 -5.60
N GLY A 62 2.72 5.09 -6.35
CA GLY A 62 3.24 5.07 -7.73
C GLY A 62 2.32 4.34 -8.70
N MET A 63 1.02 4.26 -8.41
CA MET A 63 -0.02 3.75 -9.31
C MET A 63 -0.50 4.83 -10.29
N ASP A 64 -0.24 6.08 -9.93
CA ASP A 64 -0.55 7.26 -10.74
C ASP A 64 0.53 8.33 -10.48
N ILE A 65 0.57 9.37 -11.30
CA ILE A 65 1.49 10.49 -11.17
C ILE A 65 0.71 11.79 -10.91
N PRO A 66 1.26 12.77 -10.17
CA PRO A 66 0.61 14.05 -9.95
C PRO A 66 0.53 14.86 -11.26
N THR A 67 -0.47 15.74 -11.36
CA THR A 67 -0.55 16.71 -12.46
C THR A 67 0.50 17.80 -12.26
N THR A 68 0.66 18.28 -11.02
CA THR A 68 1.72 19.22 -10.61
C THR A 68 2.18 18.89 -9.19
N GLY A 69 3.30 19.47 -8.78
CA GLY A 69 3.90 19.24 -7.47
C GLY A 69 4.85 18.05 -7.44
N GLN A 70 5.28 17.67 -6.25
CA GLN A 70 6.26 16.60 -6.04
C GLN A 70 5.75 15.56 -5.02
N VAL A 71 5.96 14.30 -5.34
CA VAL A 71 5.76 13.16 -4.43
C VAL A 71 7.13 12.53 -4.17
N ILE A 72 7.62 12.66 -2.94
CA ILE A 72 8.93 12.17 -2.53
C ILE A 72 8.71 11.02 -1.55
N VAL A 73 9.27 9.85 -1.82
CA VAL A 73 9.17 8.67 -0.97
C VAL A 73 10.57 8.11 -0.71
N ASP A 74 10.92 7.92 0.56
CA ASP A 74 12.24 7.49 1.02
C ASP A 74 13.39 8.33 0.40
N GLY A 75 13.17 9.64 0.23
CA GLY A 75 14.12 10.59 -0.34
C GLY A 75 14.14 10.68 -1.88
N GLU A 76 13.36 9.85 -2.60
CA GLU A 76 13.31 9.84 -4.06
C GLU A 76 12.04 10.54 -4.59
N ASP A 77 12.19 11.51 -5.50
CA ASP A 77 11.07 12.16 -6.19
C ASP A 77 10.55 11.25 -7.30
N ILE A 78 9.38 10.62 -7.05
CA ILE A 78 8.73 9.68 -7.96
C ILE A 78 7.79 10.37 -8.96
N SER A 79 7.56 11.68 -8.84
CA SER A 79 6.59 12.44 -9.66
C SER A 79 6.87 12.39 -11.15
N LYS A 80 8.14 12.19 -11.52
CA LYS A 80 8.61 12.20 -12.91
C LYS A 80 9.07 10.83 -13.40
N TYR A 81 8.73 9.77 -12.65
CA TYR A 81 9.09 8.43 -13.04
C TYR A 81 8.26 7.99 -14.25
N ASN A 82 8.90 7.30 -15.19
CA ASN A 82 8.19 6.56 -16.23
C ASN A 82 7.66 5.23 -15.66
N GLU A 83 6.83 4.54 -16.44
CA GLU A 83 6.18 3.30 -15.99
C GLU A 83 7.18 2.21 -15.54
N ASP A 84 8.32 2.06 -16.21
CA ASP A 84 9.35 1.10 -15.82
C ASP A 84 9.94 1.41 -14.45
N LYS A 85 10.21 2.69 -14.16
CA LYS A 85 10.70 3.13 -12.85
C LYS A 85 9.63 3.00 -11.78
N LEU A 86 8.37 3.36 -12.08
CA LEU A 86 7.24 3.18 -11.17
C LEU A 86 7.01 1.71 -10.85
N SER A 87 7.13 0.82 -11.83
CA SER A 87 7.02 -0.63 -11.60
C SER A 87 8.08 -1.15 -10.64
N ARG A 88 9.34 -0.73 -10.81
CA ARG A 88 10.45 -1.08 -9.89
C ARG A 88 10.24 -0.48 -8.51
N TYR A 89 9.78 0.77 -8.44
CA TYR A 89 9.44 1.44 -7.18
C TYR A 89 8.34 0.68 -6.43
N ARG A 90 7.23 0.35 -7.11
CA ARG A 90 6.14 -0.45 -6.52
C ARG A 90 6.65 -1.80 -6.02
N ALA A 91 7.50 -2.46 -6.80
CA ALA A 91 8.08 -3.74 -6.40
C ALA A 91 8.93 -3.63 -5.13
N ALA A 92 9.84 -2.65 -5.06
CA ALA A 92 10.86 -2.57 -4.03
C ALA A 92 10.43 -1.83 -2.76
N THR A 93 9.49 -0.89 -2.87
CA THR A 93 9.26 0.09 -1.79
C THR A 93 7.87 -0.01 -1.18
N VAL A 94 6.85 -0.38 -1.96
CA VAL A 94 5.44 -0.29 -1.54
C VAL A 94 4.80 -1.66 -1.36
N GLY A 95 4.19 -1.89 -0.20
CA GLY A 95 3.16 -2.91 -0.01
C GLY A 95 1.79 -2.26 -0.15
N PHE A 96 0.88 -2.85 -0.92
CA PHE A 96 -0.46 -2.33 -1.10
C PHE A 96 -1.50 -3.35 -0.63
N ILE A 97 -2.40 -2.94 0.24
CA ILE A 97 -3.56 -3.70 0.68
C ILE A 97 -4.79 -3.00 0.11
N PHE A 98 -5.44 -3.65 -0.84
CA PHE A 98 -6.64 -3.12 -1.50
C PHE A 98 -7.91 -3.55 -0.78
N GLN A 99 -8.99 -2.81 -0.98
CA GLN A 99 -10.33 -3.17 -0.54
C GLN A 99 -10.78 -4.53 -1.14
N PHE A 100 -10.45 -4.78 -2.41
CA PHE A 100 -10.60 -6.10 -3.04
C PHE A 100 -9.30 -6.87 -2.90
N TYR A 101 -9.39 -8.12 -2.48
CA TYR A 101 -8.24 -8.93 -2.01
C TYR A 101 -7.14 -9.16 -3.06
N ASN A 102 -7.48 -9.08 -4.36
CA ASN A 102 -6.56 -9.29 -5.49
C ASN A 102 -5.73 -10.59 -5.37
N ILE A 103 -6.31 -11.63 -4.76
CA ILE A 103 -5.72 -12.95 -4.64
C ILE A 103 -6.03 -13.79 -5.87
N LEU A 104 -5.14 -14.69 -6.25
CA LEU A 104 -5.32 -15.59 -7.37
C LEU A 104 -6.08 -16.84 -6.91
N PRO A 105 -7.30 -17.09 -7.41
CA PRO A 105 -8.14 -18.18 -6.92
C PRO A 105 -7.62 -19.57 -7.31
N THR A 106 -6.72 -19.64 -8.29
CA THR A 106 -6.10 -20.87 -8.80
C THR A 106 -4.85 -21.29 -8.03
N LEU A 107 -4.35 -20.44 -7.13
CA LEU A 107 -3.21 -20.70 -6.26
C LEU A 107 -3.68 -20.95 -4.83
N THR A 108 -2.93 -21.77 -4.10
CA THR A 108 -3.12 -21.95 -2.67
C THR A 108 -2.82 -20.66 -1.89
N VAL A 109 -3.14 -20.66 -0.61
CA VAL A 109 -2.81 -19.55 0.31
C VAL A 109 -1.31 -19.27 0.31
N LEU A 110 -0.50 -20.32 0.46
CA LEU A 110 0.96 -20.20 0.46
C LEU A 110 1.48 -19.67 -0.86
N GLU A 111 1.08 -20.26 -1.98
CA GLU A 111 1.51 -19.85 -3.32
C GLU A 111 1.16 -18.39 -3.62
N ASN A 112 -0.01 -17.90 -3.17
CA ASN A 112 -0.39 -16.49 -3.29
C ASN A 112 0.59 -15.54 -2.58
N VAL A 113 1.15 -15.94 -1.44
CA VAL A 113 2.14 -15.15 -0.72
C VAL A 113 3.53 -15.33 -1.34
N GLU A 114 3.88 -16.53 -1.81
CA GLU A 114 5.17 -16.82 -2.45
C GLU A 114 5.41 -16.07 -3.76
N LEU A 115 4.35 -15.60 -4.45
CA LEU A 115 4.48 -14.77 -5.66
C LEU A 115 5.43 -13.58 -5.49
N VAL A 116 5.61 -13.09 -4.27
CA VAL A 116 6.51 -11.97 -4.00
C VAL A 116 7.99 -12.33 -4.18
N LYS A 117 8.35 -13.63 -4.11
CA LYS A 117 9.75 -14.09 -4.29
C LYS A 117 10.30 -13.75 -5.67
N ASP A 118 9.44 -13.74 -6.69
CA ASP A 118 9.83 -13.43 -8.07
C ASP A 118 9.90 -11.91 -8.34
N ILE A 119 9.37 -11.10 -7.42
CA ILE A 119 9.20 -9.66 -7.62
C ILE A 119 10.25 -8.85 -6.83
N VAL A 120 10.63 -9.31 -5.63
CA VAL A 120 11.51 -8.56 -4.72
C VAL A 120 12.78 -9.34 -4.38
N LYS A 121 13.87 -8.59 -4.10
CA LYS A 121 15.17 -9.20 -3.82
C LYS A 121 15.27 -9.88 -2.45
N ASN A 122 14.60 -9.33 -1.43
CA ASN A 122 14.69 -9.79 -0.05
C ASN A 122 13.27 -9.92 0.56
N PRO A 123 12.45 -10.87 0.08
CA PRO A 123 11.14 -11.10 0.65
C PRO A 123 11.28 -11.71 2.05
N LEU A 124 10.29 -11.48 2.90
CA LEU A 124 10.13 -12.28 4.12
C LEU A 124 9.68 -13.69 3.74
N ASP A 125 9.93 -14.63 4.63
CA ASP A 125 9.45 -16.00 4.45
C ASP A 125 7.92 -16.02 4.43
N ALA A 126 7.33 -16.76 3.48
CA ALA A 126 5.88 -16.80 3.29
C ALA A 126 5.16 -17.50 4.45
N HIS A 127 5.78 -18.54 5.05
CA HIS A 127 5.22 -19.22 6.22
C HIS A 127 5.19 -18.28 7.43
N GLU A 128 6.28 -17.51 7.65
CA GLU A 128 6.31 -16.50 8.71
C GLU A 128 5.27 -15.39 8.50
N ALA A 129 5.10 -14.93 7.25
CA ALA A 129 4.10 -13.93 6.93
C ALA A 129 2.68 -14.44 7.19
N LEU A 130 2.38 -15.70 6.82
CA LEU A 130 1.11 -16.36 7.09
C LEU A 130 0.88 -16.60 8.58
N ALA A 131 1.91 -16.98 9.32
CA ALA A 131 1.83 -17.15 10.77
C ALA A 131 1.45 -15.83 11.48
N LYS A 132 2.01 -14.69 11.05
CA LYS A 132 1.68 -13.37 11.61
C LYS A 132 0.22 -12.97 11.44
N VAL A 133 -0.45 -13.49 10.43
CA VAL A 133 -1.89 -13.24 10.17
C VAL A 133 -2.80 -14.39 10.59
N GLY A 134 -2.27 -15.42 11.26
CA GLY A 134 -3.03 -16.56 11.78
C GLY A 134 -3.58 -17.48 10.70
N LEU A 135 -2.81 -17.73 9.62
CA LEU A 135 -3.19 -18.59 8.49
C LEU A 135 -2.32 -19.83 8.30
N THR A 136 -1.47 -20.20 9.27
CA THR A 136 -0.58 -21.37 9.19
C THR A 136 -1.33 -22.67 8.84
N GLU A 137 -2.48 -22.91 9.47
CA GLU A 137 -3.31 -24.09 9.24
C GLU A 137 -4.00 -24.10 7.85
N HIS A 138 -3.87 -22.99 7.09
CA HIS A 138 -4.61 -22.78 5.84
C HIS A 138 -3.71 -22.73 4.61
N GLU A 139 -2.40 -22.91 4.75
CA GLU A 139 -1.41 -22.76 3.70
C GLU A 139 -1.71 -23.52 2.40
N ASN A 140 -2.24 -24.74 2.54
CA ASN A 140 -2.55 -25.63 1.41
C ASN A 140 -4.00 -25.48 0.89
N LYS A 141 -4.81 -24.60 1.48
CA LYS A 141 -6.17 -24.33 1.01
C LYS A 141 -6.17 -23.36 -0.16
N PHE A 142 -7.22 -23.43 -0.98
CA PHE A 142 -7.50 -22.46 -2.01
C PHE A 142 -8.38 -21.32 -1.46
N PRO A 143 -8.32 -20.10 -2.04
CA PRO A 143 -9.09 -18.95 -1.58
C PRO A 143 -10.62 -19.20 -1.46
N ASN A 144 -11.20 -19.99 -2.35
CA ASN A 144 -12.62 -20.33 -2.32
C ASN A 144 -13.04 -21.19 -1.11
N GLN A 145 -12.11 -21.74 -0.36
CA GLN A 145 -12.33 -22.52 0.86
C GLN A 145 -12.28 -21.65 2.12
N LEU A 146 -12.09 -20.34 1.96
CA LEU A 146 -11.85 -19.40 3.04
C LEU A 146 -12.92 -18.31 3.09
N SER A 147 -13.19 -17.81 4.30
CA SER A 147 -14.03 -16.63 4.52
C SER A 147 -13.41 -15.36 3.92
N GLY A 148 -14.21 -14.31 3.70
CA GLY A 148 -13.71 -13.03 3.20
C GLY A 148 -12.63 -12.42 4.09
N GLY A 149 -12.77 -12.54 5.42
CA GLY A 149 -11.75 -12.07 6.36
C GLY A 149 -10.43 -12.85 6.27
N GLU A 150 -10.48 -14.18 6.02
CA GLU A 150 -9.28 -14.99 5.78
C GLU A 150 -8.62 -14.62 4.44
N GLN A 151 -9.41 -14.39 3.39
CA GLN A 151 -8.90 -13.92 2.11
C GLN A 151 -8.23 -12.55 2.23
N GLN A 152 -8.78 -11.62 3.02
CA GLN A 152 -8.13 -10.34 3.31
C GLN A 152 -6.79 -10.56 4.03
N ARG A 153 -6.71 -11.49 4.98
CA ARG A 153 -5.45 -11.80 5.66
C ARG A 153 -4.37 -12.36 4.71
N ILE A 154 -4.75 -13.11 3.65
CA ILE A 154 -3.80 -13.50 2.60
C ILE A 154 -3.22 -12.26 1.90
N SER A 155 -4.09 -11.30 1.53
CA SER A 155 -3.66 -10.05 0.89
C SER A 155 -2.68 -9.26 1.80
N ILE A 156 -2.97 -9.19 3.10
CA ILE A 156 -2.10 -8.57 4.09
C ILE A 156 -0.76 -9.32 4.17
N ALA A 157 -0.77 -10.65 4.32
CA ALA A 157 0.44 -11.47 4.38
C ALA A 157 1.33 -11.26 3.14
N ARG A 158 0.74 -11.25 1.93
CA ARG A 158 1.44 -10.99 0.68
C ARG A 158 2.05 -9.59 0.64
N ALA A 159 1.33 -8.57 1.09
CA ALA A 159 1.84 -7.20 1.14
C ALA A 159 3.01 -7.06 2.12
N VAL A 160 2.94 -7.71 3.28
CA VAL A 160 4.00 -7.72 4.31
C VAL A 160 5.19 -8.57 3.88
N ALA A 161 4.97 -9.71 3.21
CA ALA A 161 6.04 -10.58 2.70
C ALA A 161 6.96 -9.87 1.70
N LYS A 162 6.49 -8.81 1.02
CA LYS A 162 7.35 -7.93 0.21
C LYS A 162 8.42 -7.21 1.01
N ASN A 163 8.31 -7.16 2.34
CA ASN A 163 9.17 -6.36 3.23
C ASN A 163 9.24 -4.88 2.80
N PRO A 164 8.09 -4.21 2.62
CA PRO A 164 8.03 -2.88 2.03
C PRO A 164 8.50 -1.80 3.01
N LYS A 165 8.97 -0.66 2.48
CA LYS A 165 9.28 0.53 3.28
C LYS A 165 8.04 1.33 3.66
N VAL A 166 7.00 1.27 2.81
CA VAL A 166 5.70 1.92 3.01
C VAL A 166 4.60 0.89 2.76
N LEU A 167 3.70 0.74 3.72
CA LEU A 167 2.49 -0.07 3.58
C LEU A 167 1.29 0.85 3.42
N LEU A 168 0.58 0.73 2.31
CA LEU A 168 -0.60 1.52 1.98
C LEU A 168 -1.84 0.65 2.07
N CYS A 169 -2.86 1.13 2.80
CA CYS A 169 -4.12 0.42 2.98
C CYS A 169 -5.28 1.31 2.52
N ASP A 170 -6.01 0.87 1.50
CA ASP A 170 -7.21 1.55 1.03
C ASP A 170 -8.45 0.79 1.54
N GLU A 171 -9.12 1.36 2.54
CA GLU A 171 -10.31 0.82 3.21
C GLU A 171 -10.19 -0.67 3.62
N PRO A 172 -9.16 -1.08 4.36
CA PRO A 172 -8.90 -2.48 4.68
C PRO A 172 -9.99 -3.12 5.56
N THR A 173 -10.83 -2.32 6.20
CA THR A 173 -11.81 -2.78 7.20
C THR A 173 -13.21 -2.98 6.64
N GLY A 174 -13.47 -2.68 5.38
CA GLY A 174 -14.80 -2.85 4.77
C GLY A 174 -15.31 -4.31 4.73
N ALA A 175 -14.42 -5.29 4.96
CA ALA A 175 -14.74 -6.72 5.01
C ALA A 175 -14.10 -7.44 6.23
N LEU A 176 -13.52 -6.70 7.18
CA LEU A 176 -12.82 -7.26 8.33
C LEU A 176 -13.74 -7.34 9.55
N ASP A 177 -13.74 -8.48 10.23
CA ASP A 177 -14.20 -8.57 11.60
C ASP A 177 -13.23 -7.81 12.55
N SER A 178 -13.67 -7.51 13.77
CA SER A 178 -12.91 -6.71 14.75
C SER A 178 -11.53 -7.28 15.07
N ALA A 179 -11.33 -8.59 14.94
CA ALA A 179 -10.05 -9.26 15.23
C ALA A 179 -8.99 -8.99 14.14
N THR A 180 -9.40 -8.77 12.89
CA THR A 180 -8.49 -8.50 11.79
C THR A 180 -8.08 -7.02 11.70
N GLY A 181 -8.91 -6.10 12.24
CA GLY A 181 -8.57 -4.68 12.37
C GLY A 181 -7.32 -4.43 13.21
N ASP A 182 -7.07 -5.24 14.24
CA ASP A 182 -5.90 -5.12 15.14
C ASP A 182 -4.57 -5.50 14.50
N ILE A 183 -4.57 -6.28 13.42
CA ILE A 183 -3.34 -6.71 12.72
C ILE A 183 -2.73 -5.55 11.92
N CYS A 184 -3.56 -4.66 11.39
CA CYS A 184 -3.09 -3.49 10.64
C CYS A 184 -2.52 -2.38 11.53
N SER A 185 -2.72 -2.46 12.86
CA SER A 185 -2.30 -1.44 13.84
C SER A 185 -1.04 -1.81 14.65
N LYS A 186 -0.48 -2.99 14.45
CA LYS A 186 0.77 -3.47 15.08
C LYS A 186 1.90 -3.53 14.07
#